data_bbfbad7271de9de2a1200167d7c7a71c
#
_entry.id   bbfbad7271de9de2a1200167d7c7a71c
#
_cell.length_a   1.000
_cell.length_b   1.000
_cell.length_c   1.000
_cell.angle_alpha   90.00
_cell.angle_beta   90.00
_cell.angle_gamma   90.00
#
_symmetry.space_group_name_H-M   'P 1'
#
loop_
_entity.id
_entity.type
_entity.pdbx_description
1 polymer ?
#
loop_
_entity_poly.entity_id
_entity_poly.type
_entity_poly.pdbx_seq_one_letter_code
_entity_poly.pdbx_strand_id
1 'polypeptide(L)'
;MNIPDYQPTTSPLRTESAAMPRRSESWQAAWLRRTIPLVMALQFGSSRRSAPDIYTIRSRTHRYTWPARCAMRLLHSQVRRNVDVKLKGEWIRPEAAASAHTERVVLFLHGGAYYLGSPATHRAVTVELARASGSAVFALDYSLAPEHPFPAALQDTLHAYRTLLARRIAPSSIVFAGDSAGGGLALAALVALRDAGEPRPAGAVLLSPWADLTTVWRAKHNVLSMNRTAMEVAAQMYLRNVRPFETLASPARAKLHGLPPIHIQTSDSEGLNEDAHALAAKLQRAGTRVEFAEWHAMPHAWHCFAPFIPEARVALAQAAVFIRGCWVKSDHTAST
;
A
#
# COMPACT_ATOMS: atom_id res chain seq x y z
N MET A 1 -5.07 -17.82 55.54
CA MET A 1 -4.41 -16.84 54.69
C MET A 1 -5.25 -16.71 53.42
N ASN A 2 -6.03 -15.63 53.34
CA ASN A 2 -6.92 -15.35 52.22
C ASN A 2 -6.13 -14.69 51.10
N ILE A 3 -6.20 -15.27 49.88
CA ILE A 3 -5.69 -14.68 48.64
C ILE A 3 -6.80 -13.76 48.14
N PRO A 4 -6.55 -12.48 47.88
CA PRO A 4 -7.58 -11.59 47.33
C PRO A 4 -7.77 -11.86 45.82
N ASP A 5 -9.05 -11.97 45.44
CA ASP A 5 -9.53 -12.10 44.07
C ASP A 5 -9.04 -10.94 43.19
N TYR A 6 -8.25 -11.26 42.18
CA TYR A 6 -7.89 -10.34 41.09
C TYR A 6 -9.05 -10.28 40.10
N GLN A 7 -9.80 -9.18 40.12
CA GLN A 7 -10.79 -8.85 39.11
C GLN A 7 -10.08 -8.10 37.98
N PRO A 8 -10.04 -8.62 36.72
CA PRO A 8 -9.52 -7.85 35.61
C PRO A 8 -10.52 -6.76 35.23
N THR A 9 -10.14 -5.50 35.41
CA THR A 9 -10.86 -4.35 34.89
C THR A 9 -10.77 -4.38 33.37
N THR A 10 -11.78 -4.92 32.71
CA THR A 10 -12.00 -4.79 31.27
C THR A 10 -12.49 -3.38 30.96
N SER A 11 -11.57 -2.45 30.78
CA SER A 11 -11.89 -1.20 30.08
C SER A 11 -12.06 -1.53 28.61
N PRO A 12 -13.20 -1.22 27.98
CA PRO A 12 -13.34 -1.43 26.54
C PRO A 12 -12.35 -0.52 25.81
N LEU A 13 -11.37 -1.14 25.13
CA LEU A 13 -10.46 -0.45 24.22
C LEU A 13 -11.31 0.35 23.23
N ARG A 14 -11.20 1.68 23.28
CA ARG A 14 -11.83 2.57 22.31
C ARG A 14 -11.32 2.19 20.93
N THR A 15 -12.12 1.46 20.19
CA THR A 15 -12.03 1.38 18.73
C THR A 15 -12.43 2.74 18.18
N GLU A 16 -11.46 3.64 17.98
CA GLU A 16 -11.66 4.77 17.09
C GLU A 16 -11.71 4.24 15.66
N SER A 17 -12.73 3.45 15.36
CA SER A 17 -13.24 3.32 14.02
C SER A 17 -13.93 4.63 13.70
N ALA A 18 -13.22 5.58 13.12
CA ALA A 18 -13.82 6.72 12.47
C ALA A 18 -14.58 6.17 11.25
N ALA A 19 -15.76 5.59 11.49
CA ALA A 19 -16.73 5.35 10.46
C ALA A 19 -17.04 6.73 9.86
N MET A 20 -16.43 7.02 8.72
CA MET A 20 -16.75 8.22 7.98
C MET A 20 -18.25 8.22 7.74
N PRO A 21 -18.94 9.37 7.93
CA PRO A 21 -20.34 9.47 7.51
C PRO A 21 -20.40 8.98 6.06
N ARG A 22 -21.36 8.12 5.74
CA ARG A 22 -21.62 7.63 4.39
C ARG A 22 -21.83 8.83 3.49
N ARG A 23 -20.75 9.41 2.97
CA ARG A 23 -20.83 10.44 1.93
C ARG A 23 -21.37 9.73 0.70
N SER A 24 -22.37 10.33 0.06
CA SER A 24 -22.86 9.86 -1.22
C SER A 24 -21.68 9.76 -2.19
N GLU A 25 -21.56 8.62 -2.87
CA GLU A 25 -20.59 8.41 -3.95
C GLU A 25 -20.65 9.58 -4.94
N SER A 26 -19.49 10.17 -5.29
CA SER A 26 -19.47 11.21 -6.32
C SER A 26 -19.86 10.64 -7.68
N TRP A 27 -20.39 11.47 -8.58
CA TRP A 27 -20.75 11.02 -9.93
C TRP A 27 -19.51 10.51 -10.69
N GLN A 28 -18.32 11.06 -10.42
CA GLN A 28 -17.06 10.60 -10.99
C GLN A 28 -16.70 9.20 -10.52
N ALA A 29 -16.86 8.89 -9.24
CA ALA A 29 -16.62 7.57 -8.69
C ALA A 29 -17.65 6.56 -9.23
N ALA A 30 -18.92 6.94 -9.30
CA ALA A 30 -19.99 6.12 -9.89
C ALA A 30 -19.72 5.79 -11.37
N TRP A 31 -19.25 6.78 -12.13
CA TRP A 31 -18.87 6.57 -13.53
C TRP A 31 -17.67 5.64 -13.64
N LEU A 32 -16.63 5.86 -12.84
CA LEU A 32 -15.43 5.03 -12.82
C LEU A 32 -15.78 3.58 -12.50
N ARG A 33 -16.58 3.33 -11.45
CA ARG A 33 -17.04 2.00 -11.05
C ARG A 33 -17.77 1.26 -12.17
N ARG A 34 -18.55 1.97 -13.00
CA ARG A 34 -19.24 1.39 -14.14
C ARG A 34 -18.33 1.07 -15.32
N THR A 35 -17.25 1.84 -15.50
CA THR A 35 -16.34 1.71 -16.65
C THR A 35 -15.14 0.82 -16.38
N ILE A 36 -14.71 0.65 -15.13
CA ILE A 36 -13.58 -0.22 -14.76
C ILE A 36 -13.70 -1.64 -15.35
N PRO A 37 -14.84 -2.35 -15.28
CA PRO A 37 -14.94 -3.70 -15.84
C PRO A 37 -14.64 -3.74 -17.34
N LEU A 38 -15.05 -2.71 -18.09
CA LEU A 38 -14.76 -2.59 -19.52
C LEU A 38 -13.27 -2.33 -19.76
N VAL A 39 -12.64 -1.43 -18.98
CA VAL A 39 -11.21 -1.14 -19.08
C VAL A 39 -10.39 -2.38 -18.75
N MET A 40 -10.77 -3.12 -17.72
CA MET A 40 -10.12 -4.38 -17.35
C MET A 40 -10.27 -5.44 -18.43
N ALA A 41 -11.44 -5.57 -19.03
CA ALA A 41 -11.66 -6.49 -20.15
C ALA A 41 -10.80 -6.15 -21.37
N LEU A 42 -10.62 -4.85 -21.67
CA LEU A 42 -9.74 -4.38 -22.74
C LEU A 42 -8.24 -4.62 -22.40
N GLN A 43 -7.86 -4.48 -21.14
CA GLN A 43 -6.49 -4.66 -20.68
C GLN A 43 -6.07 -6.14 -20.69
N PHE A 44 -6.91 -7.02 -20.15
CA PHE A 44 -6.61 -8.44 -19.98
C PHE A 44 -7.16 -9.33 -21.11
N GLY A 45 -7.97 -8.77 -21.99
CA GLY A 45 -8.63 -9.50 -23.09
C GLY A 45 -9.91 -10.22 -22.62
N SER A 46 -10.90 -10.24 -23.49
CA SER A 46 -12.17 -10.96 -23.26
C SER A 46 -12.14 -12.41 -23.76
N SER A 47 -11.05 -12.82 -24.41
CA SER A 47 -10.97 -14.10 -25.12
C SER A 47 -10.47 -15.22 -24.21
N ARG A 48 -11.28 -16.25 -24.04
CA ARG A 48 -10.92 -17.52 -23.37
C ARG A 48 -9.82 -18.33 -24.12
N ARG A 49 -9.40 -17.90 -25.33
CA ARG A 49 -8.53 -18.72 -26.21
C ARG A 49 -7.03 -18.39 -26.15
N SER A 50 -6.64 -17.19 -25.74
CA SER A 50 -5.24 -16.89 -25.40
C SER A 50 -5.19 -15.65 -24.52
N ALA A 51 -4.68 -15.80 -23.29
CA ALA A 51 -4.32 -14.65 -22.46
C ALA A 51 -3.19 -13.87 -23.19
N PRO A 52 -3.25 -12.52 -23.26
CA PRO A 52 -2.14 -11.76 -23.80
C PRO A 52 -0.88 -12.03 -22.99
N ASP A 53 0.28 -12.00 -23.64
CA ASP A 53 1.54 -12.14 -22.94
C ASP A 53 1.75 -11.01 -21.92
N ILE A 54 2.59 -11.25 -20.93
CA ILE A 54 2.80 -10.34 -19.80
C ILE A 54 3.33 -8.97 -20.24
N TYR A 55 4.16 -8.90 -21.28
CA TYR A 55 4.72 -7.66 -21.80
C TYR A 55 3.64 -6.80 -22.44
N THR A 56 2.73 -7.43 -23.17
CA THR A 56 1.53 -6.77 -23.71
C THR A 56 0.65 -6.20 -22.60
N ILE A 57 0.39 -6.95 -21.53
CA ILE A 57 -0.39 -6.48 -20.39
C ILE A 57 0.32 -5.29 -19.72
N ARG A 58 1.62 -5.36 -19.46
CA ARG A 58 2.41 -4.27 -18.87
C ARG A 58 2.38 -3.01 -19.74
N SER A 59 2.57 -3.16 -21.06
CA SER A 59 2.50 -2.06 -22.01
C SER A 59 1.12 -1.39 -22.02
N ARG A 60 0.05 -2.17 -22.01
CA ARG A 60 -1.33 -1.67 -21.91
C ARG A 60 -1.54 -0.93 -20.58
N THR A 61 -1.13 -1.49 -19.44
CA THR A 61 -1.21 -0.84 -18.12
C THR A 61 -0.52 0.52 -18.15
N HIS A 62 0.67 0.59 -18.72
CA HIS A 62 1.41 1.84 -18.85
C HIS A 62 0.67 2.86 -19.74
N ARG A 63 0.00 2.42 -20.80
CA ARG A 63 -0.80 3.29 -21.69
C ARG A 63 -2.06 3.79 -20.97
N TYR A 64 -2.81 2.92 -20.28
CA TYR A 64 -4.04 3.32 -19.58
C TYR A 64 -3.82 4.29 -18.42
N THR A 65 -2.64 4.26 -17.79
CA THR A 65 -2.30 5.22 -16.75
C THR A 65 -1.77 6.56 -17.27
N TRP A 66 -1.54 6.69 -18.59
CA TRP A 66 -1.01 7.91 -19.22
C TRP A 66 -1.85 9.17 -18.95
N PRO A 67 -3.21 9.15 -19.03
CA PRO A 67 -4.01 10.33 -18.73
C PRO A 67 -3.84 10.82 -17.29
N ALA A 68 -3.81 9.90 -16.32
CA ALA A 68 -3.57 10.26 -14.92
C ALA A 68 -2.19 10.89 -14.72
N ARG A 69 -1.15 10.35 -15.37
CA ARG A 69 0.22 10.90 -15.32
C ARG A 69 0.32 12.29 -15.91
N CYS A 70 -0.39 12.55 -17.02
CA CYS A 70 -0.46 13.88 -17.62
C CYS A 70 -1.18 14.86 -16.73
N ALA A 71 -2.35 14.48 -16.16
CA ALA A 71 -3.10 15.30 -15.24
C ALA A 71 -2.27 15.68 -14.01
N MET A 72 -1.56 14.72 -13.41
CA MET A 72 -0.69 15.00 -12.26
C MET A 72 0.48 15.94 -12.59
N ARG A 73 1.03 15.85 -13.81
CA ARG A 73 2.08 16.78 -14.24
C ARG A 73 1.59 18.22 -14.39
N LEU A 74 0.35 18.38 -14.86
CA LEU A 74 -0.26 19.71 -15.04
C LEU A 74 -0.73 20.29 -13.71
N LEU A 75 -1.35 19.48 -12.86
CA LEU A 75 -1.95 19.92 -11.59
C LEU A 75 -0.91 20.20 -10.50
N HIS A 76 0.26 19.55 -10.56
CA HIS A 76 1.28 19.58 -9.50
C HIS A 76 2.68 19.89 -10.08
N SER A 77 2.81 21.03 -10.76
CA SER A 77 4.10 21.52 -11.29
C SER A 77 5.16 21.77 -10.20
N GLN A 78 4.72 22.02 -8.96
CA GLN A 78 5.58 22.26 -7.80
C GLN A 78 6.25 20.98 -7.22
N VAL A 79 6.02 19.83 -7.84
CA VAL A 79 6.61 18.56 -7.40
C VAL A 79 7.73 18.16 -8.35
N ARG A 80 8.97 18.14 -7.85
CA ARG A 80 10.14 17.71 -8.61
C ARG A 80 10.24 16.20 -8.62
N ARG A 81 10.60 15.63 -9.76
CA ARG A 81 10.79 14.19 -9.96
C ARG A 81 12.16 13.89 -10.51
N ASN A 82 12.88 12.98 -9.84
CA ASN A 82 14.20 12.53 -10.27
C ASN A 82 14.26 11.00 -10.20
N VAL A 83 14.84 10.37 -11.24
CA VAL A 83 15.09 8.93 -11.26
C VAL A 83 16.35 8.63 -10.47
N ASP A 84 16.28 7.66 -9.55
CA ASP A 84 17.45 7.11 -8.86
C ASP A 84 17.82 5.78 -9.50
N VAL A 85 18.84 5.78 -10.31
CA VAL A 85 19.29 4.59 -11.06
C VAL A 85 19.90 3.55 -10.10
N LYS A 86 20.56 3.98 -9.03
CA LYS A 86 21.22 3.08 -8.06
C LYS A 86 20.20 2.32 -7.22
N LEU A 87 19.12 2.99 -6.80
CA LEU A 87 18.04 2.38 -6.02
C LEU A 87 16.90 1.84 -6.91
N LYS A 88 16.98 2.04 -8.22
CA LYS A 88 15.90 1.67 -9.16
C LYS A 88 14.55 2.24 -8.71
N GLY A 89 14.37 3.56 -8.81
CA GLY A 89 13.13 4.19 -8.39
C GLY A 89 13.02 5.65 -8.78
N GLU A 90 11.94 6.26 -8.34
CA GLU A 90 11.63 7.66 -8.63
C GLU A 90 11.45 8.44 -7.32
N TRP A 91 12.22 9.51 -7.16
CA TRP A 91 12.02 10.49 -6.12
C TRP A 91 10.97 11.51 -6.54
N ILE A 92 10.02 11.74 -5.66
CA ILE A 92 8.99 12.77 -5.79
C ILE A 92 9.16 13.71 -4.58
N ARG A 93 9.58 14.96 -4.83
CA ARG A 93 9.86 15.95 -3.79
C ARG A 93 9.01 17.20 -4.00
N PRO A 94 8.13 17.56 -3.04
CA PRO A 94 7.49 18.87 -3.07
C PRO A 94 8.53 19.95 -2.79
N GLU A 95 8.36 21.15 -3.33
CA GLU A 95 9.31 22.26 -3.15
C GLU A 95 9.51 22.62 -1.68
N ALA A 96 8.45 22.55 -0.88
CA ALA A 96 8.52 22.79 0.56
C ALA A 96 9.42 21.80 1.32
N ALA A 97 9.65 20.59 0.79
CA ALA A 97 10.53 19.60 1.42
C ALA A 97 12.03 19.88 1.15
N ALA A 98 12.35 20.72 0.17
CA ALA A 98 13.72 21.04 -0.19
C ALA A 98 14.46 21.89 0.88
N SER A 99 13.72 22.55 1.77
CA SER A 99 14.24 23.42 2.83
C SER A 99 14.22 22.80 4.24
N ALA A 100 13.75 21.54 4.38
CA ALA A 100 13.66 20.89 5.67
C ALA A 100 15.03 20.41 6.17
N HIS A 101 15.38 20.70 7.45
CA HIS A 101 16.61 20.25 8.07
C HIS A 101 16.70 18.72 8.27
N THR A 102 15.56 18.03 8.29
CA THR A 102 15.46 16.57 8.43
C THR A 102 14.68 16.00 7.26
N GLU A 103 15.30 15.14 6.46
CA GLU A 103 14.64 14.51 5.33
C GLU A 103 13.64 13.45 5.83
N ARG A 104 12.34 13.68 5.60
CA ARG A 104 11.24 12.74 5.87
C ARG A 104 10.86 12.06 4.58
N VAL A 105 10.79 10.72 4.60
CA VAL A 105 10.65 9.91 3.41
C VAL A 105 9.48 8.93 3.54
N VAL A 106 8.62 8.88 2.54
CA VAL A 106 7.71 7.76 2.32
C VAL A 106 8.35 6.82 1.31
N LEU A 107 8.69 5.59 1.72
CA LEU A 107 9.07 4.52 0.80
C LEU A 107 7.79 3.89 0.25
N PHE A 108 7.49 4.19 -1.01
CA PHE A 108 6.26 3.73 -1.68
C PHE A 108 6.50 2.49 -2.53
N LEU A 109 5.66 1.48 -2.33
CA LEU A 109 5.66 0.20 -3.02
C LEU A 109 4.37 0.09 -3.83
N HIS A 110 4.50 0.07 -5.15
CA HIS A 110 3.35 0.10 -6.04
C HIS A 110 2.56 -1.21 -6.06
N GLY A 111 1.27 -1.13 -6.35
CA GLY A 111 0.42 -2.28 -6.63
C GLY A 111 0.68 -2.91 -8.01
N GLY A 112 -0.13 -3.91 -8.34
CA GLY A 112 -0.04 -4.62 -9.62
C GLY A 112 0.22 -6.11 -9.47
N ALA A 113 -0.26 -6.69 -8.36
CA ALA A 113 -0.26 -8.12 -8.09
C ALA A 113 1.13 -8.79 -8.25
N TYR A 114 2.20 -8.05 -7.93
CA TYR A 114 3.61 -8.43 -8.02
C TYR A 114 4.15 -8.67 -9.44
N TYR A 115 3.34 -8.56 -10.47
CA TYR A 115 3.76 -8.79 -11.87
C TYR A 115 3.49 -7.60 -12.80
N LEU A 116 2.78 -6.58 -12.31
CA LEU A 116 2.46 -5.35 -13.03
C LEU A 116 2.90 -4.13 -12.22
N GLY A 117 2.73 -2.96 -12.83
CA GLY A 117 2.97 -1.70 -12.16
C GLY A 117 4.40 -1.19 -12.33
N SER A 118 4.61 0.02 -11.86
CA SER A 118 5.90 0.72 -11.82
C SER A 118 5.71 2.04 -11.07
N PRO A 119 6.78 2.75 -10.67
CA PRO A 119 6.67 4.12 -10.17
C PRO A 119 5.87 5.04 -11.12
N ALA A 120 6.06 4.87 -12.42
CA ALA A 120 5.36 5.67 -13.43
C ALA A 120 3.85 5.47 -13.44
N THR A 121 3.36 4.24 -13.23
CA THR A 121 1.92 3.94 -13.24
C THR A 121 1.21 4.44 -11.97
N HIS A 122 1.95 4.62 -10.86
CA HIS A 122 1.43 5.06 -9.56
C HIS A 122 1.75 6.53 -9.23
N ARG A 123 2.18 7.34 -10.22
CA ARG A 123 2.46 8.76 -10.00
C ARG A 123 1.27 9.54 -9.45
N ALA A 124 0.04 9.16 -9.75
CA ALA A 124 -1.15 9.78 -9.18
C ALA A 124 -1.15 9.69 -7.65
N VAL A 125 -0.81 8.52 -7.11
CA VAL A 125 -0.73 8.29 -5.67
C VAL A 125 0.49 8.97 -5.06
N THR A 126 1.68 8.77 -5.64
CA THR A 126 2.94 9.22 -5.06
C THR A 126 3.08 10.74 -5.07
N VAL A 127 2.61 11.42 -6.11
CA VAL A 127 2.60 12.89 -6.18
C VAL A 127 1.61 13.47 -5.17
N GLU A 128 0.41 12.89 -5.06
CA GLU A 128 -0.59 13.35 -4.10
C GLU A 128 -0.14 13.11 -2.65
N LEU A 129 0.46 11.95 -2.35
CA LEU A 129 1.05 11.69 -1.03
C LEU A 129 2.18 12.67 -0.71
N ALA A 130 3.09 12.94 -1.66
CA ALA A 130 4.18 13.91 -1.46
C ALA A 130 3.63 15.30 -1.16
N ARG A 131 2.65 15.76 -1.94
CA ARG A 131 1.99 17.06 -1.75
C ARG A 131 1.26 17.14 -0.41
N ALA A 132 0.44 16.13 -0.09
CA ALA A 132 -0.40 16.14 1.10
C ALA A 132 0.40 15.93 2.40
N SER A 133 1.47 15.14 2.37
CA SER A 133 2.34 14.91 3.54
C SER A 133 3.41 16.00 3.72
N GLY A 134 3.74 16.74 2.66
CA GLY A 134 4.85 17.69 2.65
C GLY A 134 6.22 17.01 2.71
N SER A 135 6.32 15.71 2.37
CA SER A 135 7.54 14.92 2.48
C SER A 135 8.00 14.37 1.14
N ALA A 136 9.26 13.96 1.07
CA ALA A 136 9.73 13.20 -0.09
C ALA A 136 9.05 11.82 -0.15
N VAL A 137 8.70 11.38 -1.35
CA VAL A 137 8.27 10.00 -1.63
C VAL A 137 9.31 9.37 -2.51
N PHE A 138 9.83 8.21 -2.12
CA PHE A 138 10.64 7.36 -2.97
C PHE A 138 9.79 6.18 -3.44
N ALA A 139 9.41 6.19 -4.71
CA ALA A 139 8.68 5.11 -5.36
C ALA A 139 9.67 4.08 -5.90
N LEU A 140 9.72 2.90 -5.27
CA LEU A 140 10.63 1.83 -5.65
C LEU A 140 10.13 1.12 -6.91
N ASP A 141 11.01 0.89 -7.87
CA ASP A 141 10.80 0.03 -9.04
C ASP A 141 11.34 -1.38 -8.73
N TYR A 142 10.61 -2.09 -7.89
CA TYR A 142 11.00 -3.41 -7.42
C TYR A 142 10.85 -4.48 -8.52
N SER A 143 11.61 -5.55 -8.39
CA SER A 143 11.66 -6.68 -9.33
C SER A 143 10.31 -7.40 -9.39
N LEU A 144 9.81 -7.65 -10.60
CA LEU A 144 8.50 -8.22 -10.87
C LEU A 144 8.57 -9.70 -11.26
N ALA A 145 7.55 -10.44 -10.88
CA ALA A 145 7.29 -11.80 -11.36
C ALA A 145 6.75 -11.75 -12.80
N PRO A 146 6.89 -12.82 -13.58
CA PRO A 146 7.54 -14.11 -13.25
C PRO A 146 9.07 -14.09 -13.40
N GLU A 147 9.66 -13.02 -13.95
CA GLU A 147 11.12 -12.93 -14.17
C GLU A 147 11.87 -13.01 -12.85
N HIS A 148 11.34 -12.34 -11.84
CA HIS A 148 11.89 -12.28 -10.48
C HIS A 148 10.81 -12.64 -9.46
N PRO A 149 10.56 -13.93 -9.21
CA PRO A 149 9.55 -14.37 -8.26
C PRO A 149 9.95 -14.06 -6.81
N PHE A 150 9.09 -14.35 -5.86
CA PHE A 150 9.40 -14.27 -4.42
C PHE A 150 10.72 -15.00 -4.11
N PRO A 151 11.61 -14.39 -3.32
CA PRO A 151 11.44 -13.16 -2.53
C PRO A 151 12.04 -11.88 -3.16
N ALA A 152 12.25 -11.80 -4.47
CA ALA A 152 13.01 -10.71 -5.10
C ALA A 152 12.45 -9.30 -4.76
N ALA A 153 11.14 -9.07 -4.87
CA ALA A 153 10.51 -7.80 -4.53
C ALA A 153 10.75 -7.41 -3.05
N LEU A 154 10.70 -8.38 -2.14
CA LEU A 154 10.98 -8.15 -0.72
C LEU A 154 12.45 -7.79 -0.49
N GLN A 155 13.38 -8.49 -1.16
CA GLN A 155 14.82 -8.19 -1.08
C GLN A 155 15.11 -6.77 -1.59
N ASP A 156 14.51 -6.35 -2.70
CA ASP A 156 14.65 -5.00 -3.23
C ASP A 156 14.11 -3.94 -2.24
N THR A 157 12.97 -4.22 -1.60
CA THR A 157 12.37 -3.34 -0.60
C THR A 157 13.29 -3.16 0.62
N LEU A 158 13.82 -4.26 1.15
CA LEU A 158 14.76 -4.24 2.28
C LEU A 158 16.06 -3.55 1.90
N HIS A 159 16.58 -3.79 0.68
CA HIS A 159 17.76 -3.10 0.16
C HIS A 159 17.53 -1.59 0.05
N ALA A 160 16.38 -1.16 -0.49
CA ALA A 160 16.03 0.25 -0.58
C ALA A 160 15.97 0.90 0.80
N TYR A 161 15.29 0.27 1.76
CA TYR A 161 15.22 0.76 3.14
C TYR A 161 16.60 0.92 3.77
N ARG A 162 17.43 -0.14 3.74
CA ARG A 162 18.80 -0.10 4.28
C ARG A 162 19.67 0.96 3.60
N THR A 163 19.46 1.19 2.30
CA THR A 163 20.17 2.27 1.57
C THR A 163 19.72 3.65 2.02
N LEU A 164 18.43 3.85 2.34
CA LEU A 164 17.94 5.10 2.93
C LEU A 164 18.61 5.34 4.29
N LEU A 165 18.73 4.31 5.14
CA LEU A 165 19.44 4.39 6.41
C LEU A 165 20.93 4.73 6.21
N ALA A 166 21.60 4.09 5.24
CA ALA A 166 22.99 4.39 4.88
C ALA A 166 23.18 5.83 4.36
N ARG A 167 22.14 6.43 3.79
CA ARG A 167 22.08 7.86 3.43
C ARG A 167 21.80 8.77 4.65
N ARG A 168 21.86 8.23 5.87
CA ARG A 168 21.62 8.92 7.15
C ARG A 168 20.19 9.43 7.36
N ILE A 169 19.22 8.84 6.68
CA ILE A 169 17.81 9.08 6.98
C ILE A 169 17.43 8.20 8.18
N ALA A 170 17.00 8.82 9.27
CA ALA A 170 16.67 8.10 10.49
C ALA A 170 15.48 7.13 10.26
N PRO A 171 15.47 5.93 10.87
CA PRO A 171 14.32 5.01 10.78
C PRO A 171 13.01 5.70 11.17
N SER A 172 13.04 6.54 12.19
CA SER A 172 11.91 7.34 12.66
C SER A 172 11.42 8.40 11.66
N SER A 173 12.20 8.70 10.63
CA SER A 173 11.84 9.62 9.54
C SER A 173 11.33 8.90 8.28
N ILE A 174 11.23 7.56 8.30
CA ILE A 174 10.78 6.76 7.16
C ILE A 174 9.42 6.14 7.48
N VAL A 175 8.47 6.25 6.56
CA VAL A 175 7.18 5.55 6.59
C VAL A 175 7.07 4.69 5.34
N PHE A 176 6.65 3.43 5.48
CA PHE A 176 6.33 2.61 4.33
C PHE A 176 4.91 2.91 3.85
N ALA A 177 4.69 2.90 2.54
CA ALA A 177 3.35 2.98 1.98
C ALA A 177 3.24 2.07 0.76
N GLY A 178 2.07 1.52 0.51
CA GLY A 178 1.85 0.73 -0.69
C GLY A 178 0.39 0.37 -0.88
N ASP A 179 0.03 0.14 -2.13
CA ASP A 179 -1.33 -0.26 -2.52
C ASP A 179 -1.36 -1.72 -2.98
N SER A 180 -2.45 -2.41 -2.71
CA SER A 180 -2.68 -3.80 -3.17
C SER A 180 -1.50 -4.72 -2.80
N ALA A 181 -0.83 -5.35 -3.79
CA ALA A 181 0.40 -6.13 -3.60
C ALA A 181 1.52 -5.33 -2.91
N GLY A 182 1.65 -4.02 -3.22
CA GLY A 182 2.59 -3.14 -2.55
C GLY A 182 2.28 -2.94 -1.06
N GLY A 183 1.00 -2.94 -0.68
CA GLY A 183 0.57 -2.96 0.72
C GLY A 183 0.96 -4.26 1.43
N GLY A 184 0.78 -5.40 0.76
CA GLY A 184 1.27 -6.69 1.24
C GLY A 184 2.80 -6.71 1.40
N LEU A 185 3.52 -6.18 0.40
CA LEU A 185 4.98 -6.08 0.42
C LEU A 185 5.50 -5.18 1.53
N ALA A 186 4.83 -4.05 1.81
CA ALA A 186 5.15 -3.18 2.94
C ALA A 186 5.04 -3.93 4.28
N LEU A 187 3.95 -4.68 4.48
CA LEU A 187 3.76 -5.49 5.68
C LEU A 187 4.81 -6.60 5.78
N ALA A 188 5.15 -7.28 4.66
CA ALA A 188 6.19 -8.29 4.62
C ALA A 188 7.56 -7.73 5.03
N ALA A 189 7.91 -6.55 4.53
CA ALA A 189 9.14 -5.88 4.89
C ALA A 189 9.19 -5.50 6.39
N LEU A 190 8.08 -5.01 6.97
CA LEU A 190 7.99 -4.75 8.41
C LEU A 190 8.20 -6.01 9.25
N VAL A 191 7.59 -7.13 8.85
CA VAL A 191 7.76 -8.44 9.52
C VAL A 191 9.21 -8.88 9.43
N ALA A 192 9.81 -8.81 8.24
CA ALA A 192 11.21 -9.21 8.01
C ALA A 192 12.21 -8.38 8.84
N LEU A 193 12.04 -7.05 8.89
CA LEU A 193 12.88 -6.15 9.69
C LEU A 193 12.76 -6.46 11.19
N ARG A 194 11.54 -6.67 11.68
CA ARG A 194 11.31 -7.06 13.07
C ARG A 194 12.00 -8.38 13.41
N ASP A 195 11.82 -9.40 12.57
CA ASP A 195 12.38 -10.73 12.82
C ASP A 195 13.91 -10.75 12.74
N ALA A 196 14.49 -9.84 11.95
CA ALA A 196 15.94 -9.62 11.89
C ALA A 196 16.48 -8.72 13.01
N GLY A 197 15.61 -8.16 13.89
CA GLY A 197 16.03 -7.21 14.93
C GLY A 197 16.56 -5.88 14.36
N GLU A 198 16.23 -5.55 13.11
CA GLU A 198 16.64 -4.32 12.46
C GLU A 198 15.77 -3.12 12.88
N PRO A 199 16.32 -1.88 12.81
CA PRO A 199 15.53 -0.67 13.03
C PRO A 199 14.28 -0.66 12.16
N ARG A 200 13.13 -0.32 12.75
CA ARG A 200 11.82 -0.30 12.05
C ARG A 200 11.48 1.12 11.62
N PRO A 201 10.78 1.32 10.50
CA PRO A 201 10.27 2.63 10.11
C PRO A 201 9.24 3.15 11.13
N ALA A 202 8.92 4.44 11.06
CA ALA A 202 7.99 5.13 11.96
C ALA A 202 6.54 4.61 11.88
N GLY A 203 6.15 4.05 10.75
CA GLY A 203 4.82 3.53 10.50
C GLY A 203 4.64 2.98 9.11
N ALA A 204 3.43 2.50 8.80
CA ALA A 204 3.07 2.10 7.44
C ALA A 204 1.64 2.48 7.06
N VAL A 205 1.42 2.73 5.77
CA VAL A 205 0.13 2.97 5.13
C VAL A 205 -0.13 1.86 4.11
N LEU A 206 -1.20 1.11 4.32
CA LEU A 206 -1.61 -0.02 3.49
C LEU A 206 -2.94 0.33 2.81
N LEU A 207 -2.90 0.56 1.51
CA LEU A 207 -4.04 0.95 0.70
C LEU A 207 -4.60 -0.28 -0.03
N SER A 208 -5.81 -0.72 0.29
CA SER A 208 -6.41 -1.95 -0.28
C SER A 208 -5.45 -3.15 -0.26
N PRO A 209 -4.81 -3.52 0.87
CA PRO A 209 -3.65 -4.40 0.88
C PRO A 209 -3.99 -5.84 0.49
N TRP A 210 -3.17 -6.45 -0.38
CA TRP A 210 -3.18 -7.89 -0.63
C TRP A 210 -2.06 -8.56 0.19
N ALA A 211 -2.39 -8.92 1.42
CA ALA A 211 -1.43 -9.39 2.43
C ALA A 211 -1.53 -10.91 2.74
N ASP A 212 -2.50 -11.62 2.18
CA ASP A 212 -2.64 -13.08 2.25
C ASP A 212 -2.91 -13.66 0.87
N LEU A 213 -1.93 -14.31 0.27
CA LEU A 213 -2.07 -14.93 -1.06
C LEU A 213 -2.95 -16.19 -1.02
N THR A 214 -3.23 -16.74 0.16
CA THR A 214 -4.08 -17.93 0.30
C THR A 214 -5.57 -17.61 0.16
N THR A 215 -5.98 -16.36 0.30
CA THR A 215 -7.38 -15.93 0.24
C THR A 215 -7.96 -16.02 -1.16
N VAL A 216 -7.11 -15.92 -2.19
CA VAL A 216 -7.53 -16.03 -3.59
C VAL A 216 -8.33 -17.31 -3.84
N TRP A 217 -7.94 -18.41 -3.21
CA TRP A 217 -8.63 -19.70 -3.37
C TRP A 217 -9.89 -19.84 -2.52
N ARG A 218 -10.16 -18.89 -1.59
CA ARG A 218 -11.34 -18.86 -0.71
C ARG A 218 -12.43 -17.89 -1.15
N ALA A 219 -12.09 -16.92 -2.00
CA ALA A 219 -13.03 -15.91 -2.46
C ALA A 219 -14.21 -16.55 -3.24
N LYS A 220 -15.43 -16.32 -2.76
CA LYS A 220 -16.66 -16.93 -3.32
C LYS A 220 -17.21 -16.19 -4.55
N HIS A 221 -16.81 -14.94 -4.77
CA HIS A 221 -17.38 -14.08 -5.81
C HIS A 221 -16.33 -13.26 -6.55
N ASN A 222 -16.57 -13.03 -7.85
CA ASN A 222 -15.86 -12.00 -8.60
C ASN A 222 -16.42 -10.64 -8.15
N VAL A 223 -15.65 -9.91 -7.36
CA VAL A 223 -16.02 -8.55 -6.95
C VAL A 223 -15.47 -7.56 -7.97
N LEU A 224 -16.18 -6.47 -8.18
CA LEU A 224 -15.84 -5.36 -9.08
C LEU A 224 -14.32 -5.13 -9.16
N SER A 225 -13.75 -5.31 -10.33
CA SER A 225 -12.34 -5.11 -10.68
C SER A 225 -11.33 -6.21 -10.32
N MET A 226 -11.70 -7.28 -9.60
CA MET A 226 -10.76 -8.37 -9.27
C MET A 226 -11.30 -9.72 -9.74
N ASN A 227 -10.73 -10.25 -10.83
CA ASN A 227 -11.05 -11.58 -11.30
C ASN A 227 -10.23 -12.62 -10.50
N ARG A 228 -10.91 -13.56 -9.85
CA ARG A 228 -10.29 -14.65 -9.07
C ARG A 228 -9.20 -15.38 -9.85
N THR A 229 -9.49 -15.81 -11.08
CA THR A 229 -8.53 -16.53 -11.92
C THR A 229 -7.28 -15.69 -12.20
N ALA A 230 -7.41 -14.39 -12.44
CA ALA A 230 -6.27 -13.50 -12.64
C ALA A 230 -5.43 -13.37 -11.37
N MET A 231 -6.06 -13.33 -10.20
CA MET A 231 -5.36 -13.30 -8.91
C MET A 231 -4.63 -14.62 -8.63
N GLU A 232 -5.25 -15.78 -8.93
CA GLU A 232 -4.62 -17.09 -8.81
C GLU A 232 -3.37 -17.18 -9.70
N VAL A 233 -3.47 -16.77 -10.96
CA VAL A 233 -2.34 -16.73 -11.89
C VAL A 233 -1.24 -15.80 -11.37
N ALA A 234 -1.59 -14.62 -10.88
CA ALA A 234 -0.64 -13.67 -10.30
C ALA A 234 0.08 -14.26 -9.08
N ALA A 235 -0.66 -14.90 -8.17
CA ALA A 235 -0.09 -15.55 -7.00
C ALA A 235 0.87 -16.69 -7.41
N GLN A 236 0.50 -17.50 -8.41
CA GLN A 236 1.35 -18.56 -8.94
C GLN A 236 2.64 -18.01 -9.57
N MET A 237 2.55 -16.93 -10.36
CA MET A 237 3.74 -16.27 -10.94
C MET A 237 4.65 -15.72 -9.85
N TYR A 238 4.11 -15.07 -8.81
CA TYR A 238 4.89 -14.50 -7.73
C TYR A 238 5.53 -15.57 -6.85
N LEU A 239 4.75 -16.58 -6.45
CA LEU A 239 5.22 -17.66 -5.57
C LEU A 239 6.15 -18.64 -6.30
N ARG A 240 5.91 -18.90 -7.59
CA ARG A 240 6.58 -19.95 -8.37
C ARG A 240 6.50 -21.32 -7.66
N ASN A 241 7.53 -21.70 -6.92
CA ASN A 241 7.62 -22.98 -6.19
C ASN A 241 7.45 -22.82 -4.67
N VAL A 242 7.19 -21.57 -4.19
CA VAL A 242 7.01 -21.29 -2.76
C VAL A 242 5.56 -21.55 -2.37
N ARG A 243 5.36 -22.08 -1.17
CA ARG A 243 4.00 -22.32 -0.66
C ARG A 243 3.30 -21.00 -0.35
N PRO A 244 1.99 -20.85 -0.65
CA PRO A 244 1.26 -19.62 -0.36
C PRO A 244 1.14 -19.31 1.14
N PHE A 245 1.46 -20.26 2.00
CA PHE A 245 1.52 -20.10 3.46
C PHE A 245 2.83 -19.51 3.98
N GLU A 246 3.83 -19.31 3.11
CA GLU A 246 5.09 -18.66 3.50
C GLU A 246 4.78 -17.26 4.06
N THR A 247 5.22 -17.02 5.29
CA THR A 247 4.80 -15.84 6.06
C THR A 247 5.29 -14.52 5.49
N LEU A 248 6.39 -14.50 4.74
CA LEU A 248 6.86 -13.29 4.06
C LEU A 248 6.25 -13.11 2.67
N ALA A 249 5.64 -14.16 2.09
CA ALA A 249 4.82 -14.04 0.89
C ALA A 249 3.36 -13.69 1.23
N SER A 250 2.86 -14.16 2.37
CA SER A 250 1.52 -13.89 2.91
C SER A 250 1.62 -13.30 4.33
N PRO A 251 2.07 -12.04 4.48
CA PRO A 251 2.45 -11.49 5.77
C PRO A 251 1.30 -11.33 6.77
N ALA A 252 0.06 -11.34 6.34
CA ALA A 252 -1.09 -11.44 7.24
C ALA A 252 -1.10 -12.73 8.07
N ARG A 253 -0.36 -13.75 7.66
CA ARG A 253 -0.22 -15.04 8.36
C ARG A 253 0.89 -15.06 9.40
N ALA A 254 1.81 -14.09 9.35
CA ALA A 254 2.90 -13.96 10.31
C ALA A 254 2.41 -13.64 11.73
N LYS A 255 3.31 -13.73 12.70
CA LYS A 255 3.13 -13.09 14.01
C LYS A 255 3.25 -11.58 13.80
N LEU A 256 2.27 -10.78 14.25
CA LEU A 256 2.19 -9.34 13.96
C LEU A 256 2.52 -8.44 15.17
N HIS A 257 3.03 -9.02 16.27
CA HIS A 257 3.48 -8.23 17.42
C HIS A 257 4.72 -7.38 17.08
N GLY A 258 4.88 -6.28 17.80
CA GLY A 258 6.08 -5.44 17.71
C GLY A 258 6.22 -4.67 16.40
N LEU A 259 5.16 -4.54 15.60
CA LEU A 259 5.14 -3.70 14.41
C LEU A 259 4.88 -2.23 14.76
N PRO A 260 5.36 -1.27 13.95
CA PRO A 260 5.05 0.15 14.13
C PRO A 260 3.56 0.42 13.86
N PRO A 261 3.06 1.63 14.16
CA PRO A 261 1.70 2.05 13.79
C PRO A 261 1.37 1.80 12.32
N ILE A 262 0.15 1.33 12.03
CA ILE A 262 -0.29 1.00 10.68
C ILE A 262 -1.63 1.69 10.38
N HIS A 263 -1.72 2.37 9.24
CA HIS A 263 -2.97 2.87 8.67
C HIS A 263 -3.41 1.97 7.54
N ILE A 264 -4.66 1.49 7.58
CA ILE A 264 -5.25 0.64 6.55
C ILE A 264 -6.45 1.34 5.95
N GLN A 265 -6.50 1.41 4.62
CA GLN A 265 -7.70 1.84 3.89
C GLN A 265 -8.20 0.71 3.01
N THR A 266 -9.52 0.52 2.98
CA THR A 266 -10.20 -0.48 2.16
C THR A 266 -11.57 0.04 1.73
N SER A 267 -12.26 -0.67 0.84
CA SER A 267 -13.63 -0.35 0.43
C SER A 267 -14.56 -1.54 0.65
N ASP A 268 -15.79 -1.25 1.04
CA ASP A 268 -16.86 -2.25 1.17
C ASP A 268 -17.21 -2.96 -0.14
N SER A 269 -16.75 -2.42 -1.28
CA SER A 269 -17.04 -2.93 -2.62
C SER A 269 -15.86 -3.63 -3.28
N GLU A 270 -14.72 -3.79 -2.58
CA GLU A 270 -13.56 -4.48 -3.15
C GLU A 270 -13.39 -5.91 -2.61
N GLY A 271 -12.75 -6.77 -3.42
CA GLY A 271 -12.58 -8.19 -3.08
C GLY A 271 -11.62 -8.48 -1.93
N LEU A 272 -10.82 -7.50 -1.49
CA LEU A 272 -9.88 -7.61 -0.37
C LEU A 272 -10.41 -6.98 0.92
N ASN A 273 -11.66 -6.53 0.94
CA ASN A 273 -12.26 -5.88 2.12
C ASN A 273 -12.24 -6.79 3.36
N GLU A 274 -12.73 -8.03 3.24
CA GLU A 274 -12.76 -8.98 4.36
C GLU A 274 -11.34 -9.30 4.85
N ASP A 275 -10.37 -9.41 3.95
CA ASP A 275 -8.95 -9.64 4.29
C ASP A 275 -8.36 -8.43 5.04
N ALA A 276 -8.71 -7.21 4.64
CA ALA A 276 -8.28 -5.98 5.30
C ALA A 276 -8.85 -5.87 6.73
N HIS A 277 -10.13 -6.21 6.94
CA HIS A 277 -10.73 -6.30 8.27
C HIS A 277 -10.05 -7.37 9.14
N ALA A 278 -9.83 -8.57 8.60
CA ALA A 278 -9.16 -9.65 9.31
C ALA A 278 -7.72 -9.27 9.70
N LEU A 279 -6.99 -8.60 8.81
CA LEU A 279 -5.65 -8.09 9.06
C LEU A 279 -5.66 -7.03 10.17
N ALA A 280 -6.55 -6.04 10.10
CA ALA A 280 -6.68 -4.99 11.10
C ALA A 280 -6.94 -5.58 12.50
N ALA A 281 -7.90 -6.49 12.60
CA ALA A 281 -8.22 -7.16 13.85
C ALA A 281 -7.04 -7.99 14.40
N LYS A 282 -6.26 -8.64 13.52
CA LYS A 282 -5.09 -9.42 13.94
C LYS A 282 -3.95 -8.53 14.42
N LEU A 283 -3.70 -7.40 13.76
CA LEU A 283 -2.73 -6.39 14.17
C LEU A 283 -3.08 -5.79 15.54
N GLN A 284 -4.34 -5.42 15.75
CA GLN A 284 -4.84 -4.89 17.04
C GLN A 284 -4.67 -5.89 18.17
N ARG A 285 -5.06 -7.16 17.95
CA ARG A 285 -4.83 -8.23 18.94
C ARG A 285 -3.35 -8.47 19.24
N ALA A 286 -2.47 -8.19 18.30
CA ALA A 286 -1.02 -8.27 18.49
C ALA A 286 -0.42 -7.01 19.16
N GLY A 287 -1.24 -6.04 19.57
CA GLY A 287 -0.82 -4.81 20.25
C GLY A 287 -0.31 -3.71 19.29
N THR A 288 -0.48 -3.87 17.97
CA THR A 288 -0.14 -2.84 17.00
C THR A 288 -1.22 -1.75 16.99
N ARG A 289 -0.82 -0.48 17.04
CA ARG A 289 -1.75 0.65 16.80
C ARG A 289 -2.21 0.64 15.36
N VAL A 290 -3.51 0.46 15.13
CA VAL A 290 -4.13 0.45 13.81
C VAL A 290 -5.11 1.59 13.67
N GLU A 291 -4.97 2.39 12.61
CA GLU A 291 -5.99 3.31 12.13
C GLU A 291 -6.64 2.68 10.89
N PHE A 292 -7.93 2.37 10.98
CA PHE A 292 -8.66 1.67 9.91
C PHE A 292 -9.73 2.58 9.32
N ALA A 293 -9.75 2.71 7.99
CA ALA A 293 -10.75 3.48 7.27
C ALA A 293 -11.38 2.64 6.15
N GLU A 294 -12.70 2.43 6.25
CA GLU A 294 -13.48 1.79 5.21
C GLU A 294 -14.23 2.84 4.39
N TRP A 295 -14.12 2.73 3.07
CA TRP A 295 -14.76 3.61 2.11
C TRP A 295 -15.93 2.92 1.44
N HIS A 296 -16.99 3.68 1.15
CA HIS A 296 -18.18 3.15 0.51
C HIS A 296 -18.05 3.20 -1.02
N ALA A 297 -18.41 2.08 -1.69
CA ALA A 297 -18.57 1.96 -3.14
C ALA A 297 -17.33 2.30 -3.98
N MET A 298 -16.11 2.27 -3.41
CA MET A 298 -14.90 2.50 -4.18
C MET A 298 -14.38 1.22 -4.84
N PRO A 299 -13.88 1.31 -6.08
CA PRO A 299 -13.22 0.16 -6.71
C PRO A 299 -11.88 -0.12 -6.05
N HIS A 300 -11.32 -1.33 -6.25
CA HIS A 300 -9.99 -1.68 -5.75
C HIS A 300 -8.93 -0.66 -6.18
N ALA A 301 -8.07 -0.25 -5.22
CA ALA A 301 -6.99 0.72 -5.42
C ALA A 301 -7.46 2.05 -6.05
N TRP A 302 -8.63 2.56 -5.67
CA TRP A 302 -9.20 3.83 -6.18
C TRP A 302 -8.27 5.03 -6.01
N HIS A 303 -7.29 4.93 -5.13
CA HIS A 303 -6.26 5.95 -4.88
C HIS A 303 -5.50 6.33 -6.16
N CYS A 304 -5.34 5.38 -7.09
CA CYS A 304 -4.69 5.61 -8.38
C CYS A 304 -5.47 6.58 -9.28
N PHE A 305 -6.71 6.86 -8.94
CA PHE A 305 -7.56 7.80 -9.67
C PHE A 305 -7.65 9.20 -9.01
N ALA A 306 -6.71 9.54 -8.14
CA ALA A 306 -6.66 10.80 -7.41
C ALA A 306 -6.87 12.07 -8.27
N PRO A 307 -6.40 12.16 -9.54
CA PRO A 307 -6.69 13.32 -10.37
C PRO A 307 -8.17 13.46 -10.76
N PHE A 308 -8.91 12.36 -10.75
CA PHE A 308 -10.24 12.31 -11.35
C PHE A 308 -11.38 12.17 -10.33
N ILE A 309 -11.13 11.53 -9.17
CA ILE A 309 -12.16 11.32 -8.16
C ILE A 309 -11.81 12.02 -6.84
N PRO A 310 -12.74 12.78 -6.26
CA PRO A 310 -12.53 13.50 -5.00
C PRO A 310 -12.19 12.57 -3.83
N GLU A 311 -12.83 11.39 -3.77
CA GLU A 311 -12.65 10.40 -2.71
C GLU A 311 -11.19 9.93 -2.63
N ALA A 312 -10.52 9.72 -3.75
CA ALA A 312 -9.12 9.33 -3.77
C ALA A 312 -8.22 10.41 -3.16
N ARG A 313 -8.47 11.69 -3.46
CA ARG A 313 -7.72 12.80 -2.86
C ARG A 313 -7.95 12.89 -1.36
N VAL A 314 -9.19 12.72 -0.90
CA VAL A 314 -9.52 12.74 0.53
C VAL A 314 -8.88 11.55 1.24
N ALA A 315 -8.91 10.35 0.65
CA ALA A 315 -8.27 9.16 1.19
C ALA A 315 -6.74 9.35 1.35
N LEU A 316 -6.08 9.88 0.31
CA LEU A 316 -4.65 10.15 0.36
C LEU A 316 -4.30 11.29 1.34
N ALA A 317 -5.17 12.28 1.50
CA ALA A 317 -4.99 13.32 2.51
C ALA A 317 -5.09 12.75 3.94
N GLN A 318 -5.99 11.81 4.20
CA GLN A 318 -6.06 11.08 5.49
C GLN A 318 -4.81 10.25 5.74
N ALA A 319 -4.34 9.51 4.74
CA ALA A 319 -3.08 8.79 4.81
C ALA A 319 -1.90 9.73 5.15
N ALA A 320 -1.87 10.92 4.53
CA ALA A 320 -0.85 11.93 4.81
C ALA A 320 -0.93 12.50 6.23
N VAL A 321 -2.13 12.63 6.82
CA VAL A 321 -2.29 13.00 8.24
C VAL A 321 -1.66 11.94 9.14
N PHE A 322 -1.96 10.67 8.91
CA PHE A 322 -1.35 9.57 9.63
C PHE A 322 0.18 9.58 9.51
N ILE A 323 0.71 9.73 8.29
CA ILE A 323 2.14 9.79 8.00
C ILE A 323 2.81 10.90 8.83
N ARG A 324 2.25 12.13 8.83
CA ARG A 324 2.77 13.22 9.66
C ARG A 324 2.71 12.91 11.16
N GLY A 325 1.65 12.25 11.62
CA GLY A 325 1.50 11.82 13.01
C GLY A 325 2.54 10.80 13.47
N CYS A 326 3.09 9.99 12.56
CA CYS A 326 4.19 9.09 12.86
C CYS A 326 5.50 9.83 13.20
N TRP A 327 5.73 10.97 12.54
CA TRP A 327 6.96 11.75 12.72
C TRP A 327 6.95 12.65 13.95
N VAL A 328 5.80 13.26 14.29
CA VAL A 328 5.66 14.13 15.48
C VAL A 328 5.98 13.38 16.77
N LYS A 329 5.57 12.10 16.86
CA LYS A 329 5.85 11.28 18.05
C LYS A 329 7.32 10.92 18.20
N SER A 330 8.06 10.79 17.11
CA SER A 330 9.50 10.49 17.16
C SER A 330 10.32 11.68 17.61
N ASP A 331 9.92 12.91 17.31
CA ASP A 331 10.62 14.12 17.74
C ASP A 331 10.53 14.32 19.26
N HIS A 332 9.42 13.88 19.90
CA HIS A 332 9.26 13.96 21.38
C HIS A 332 10.04 12.88 22.13
N THR A 333 10.27 11.71 21.55
CA THR A 333 11.05 10.63 22.18
C THR A 333 12.58 10.83 22.02
N ALA A 334 13.01 11.68 21.10
CA ALA A 334 14.43 12.03 20.93
C ALA A 334 14.88 13.17 21.85
N SER A 335 13.94 13.85 22.54
CA SER A 335 14.20 15.01 23.41
C SER A 335 14.13 14.66 24.91
N THR A 336 13.92 13.39 25.25
CA THR A 336 13.95 12.83 26.62
C THR A 336 15.07 11.82 26.75
#